data_19e8bce05e95701a2fc33192b831fb24
#
_entry.id   19e8bce05e95701a2fc33192b831fb24
#
_cell.length_a   1.000
_cell.length_b   1.000
_cell.length_c   1.000
_cell.angle_alpha   90.00
_cell.angle_beta   90.00
_cell.angle_gamma   90.00
#
_symmetry.space_group_name_H-M   'P 1'
#
loop_
_entity.id
_entity.type
_entity.pdbx_description
1 polymer ?
#
loop_
_entity_poly.entity_id
_entity_poly.type
_entity_poly.pdbx_seq_one_letter_code
_entity_poly.pdbx_strand_id
1 'polypeptide(L)'
;QGRVNAVSTASGFAETSHHSVMENIYANIDVNGADGAGFLVNSTGENSYKNICSIGNVAENMYKLAKTDITFTNAYELSAADGISSAAEANGVKTIGKEVWTKAFYTETLKLDISVWDVENAETNGYPLLKEFNVNLSPMTVEIQKPQDIRKLNKLPEGRFTITADLDFTEYGAAEITENIAE
;
A
#
# COMPACT_ATOMS: atom_id res chain seq x y z
N GLN A 1 1.41 0.34 4.23
CA GLN A 1 0.85 -0.99 4.40
C GLN A 1 -0.67 -0.93 4.30
N GLY A 2 -1.28 -1.90 3.60
CA GLY A 2 -2.72 -1.90 3.38
C GLY A 2 -3.26 -3.29 3.09
N ARG A 3 -4.59 -3.37 2.96
CA ARG A 3 -5.28 -4.60 2.56
C ARG A 3 -6.40 -4.28 1.56
N VAL A 4 -6.51 -5.12 0.54
CA VAL A 4 -7.60 -5.08 -0.44
C VAL A 4 -8.34 -6.42 -0.41
N ASN A 5 -9.65 -6.40 -0.26
CA ASN A 5 -10.51 -7.58 -0.38
C ASN A 5 -11.58 -7.34 -1.45
N ALA A 6 -11.75 -8.28 -2.36
CA ALA A 6 -12.77 -8.22 -3.40
C ALA A 6 -13.37 -9.61 -3.64
N VAL A 7 -14.59 -9.65 -4.15
CA VAL A 7 -15.27 -10.91 -4.52
C VAL A 7 -14.92 -11.37 -5.93
N SER A 8 -14.28 -10.52 -6.72
CA SER A 8 -13.88 -10.78 -8.11
C SER A 8 -12.40 -10.46 -8.31
N THR A 9 -12.05 -9.67 -9.31
CA THR A 9 -10.68 -9.22 -9.55
C THR A 9 -10.24 -8.19 -8.52
N ALA A 10 -9.02 -8.34 -8.01
CA ALA A 10 -8.40 -7.42 -7.06
C ALA A 10 -6.97 -7.08 -7.47
N SER A 11 -6.53 -5.87 -7.13
CA SER A 11 -5.16 -5.42 -7.31
C SER A 11 -4.69 -4.57 -6.15
N GLY A 12 -3.42 -4.68 -5.79
CA GLY A 12 -2.84 -3.88 -4.72
C GLY A 12 -2.56 -2.43 -5.12
N PHE A 13 -2.31 -2.15 -6.40
CA PHE A 13 -2.01 -0.80 -6.87
C PHE A 13 -2.97 -0.35 -7.98
N ALA A 14 -3.04 -1.09 -9.09
CA ALA A 14 -3.95 -0.76 -10.18
C ALA A 14 -4.50 -2.02 -10.86
N GLU A 15 -5.79 -2.05 -11.15
CA GLU A 15 -6.39 -3.13 -11.93
C GLU A 15 -5.99 -3.02 -13.41
N THR A 16 -6.04 -1.83 -13.96
CA THR A 16 -5.67 -1.57 -15.36
C THR A 16 -4.82 -0.32 -15.48
N SER A 17 -3.76 -0.42 -16.27
CA SER A 17 -2.90 0.70 -16.67
C SER A 17 -3.02 0.94 -18.17
N HIS A 18 -3.13 2.21 -18.59
CA HIS A 18 -3.25 2.62 -19.96
C HIS A 18 -2.44 3.89 -20.22
N HIS A 19 -1.49 3.84 -21.17
CA HIS A 19 -0.58 4.94 -21.51
C HIS A 19 0.06 5.60 -20.28
N SER A 20 0.60 4.77 -19.37
CA SER A 20 1.07 5.21 -18.05
C SER A 20 2.57 5.01 -17.87
N VAL A 21 3.16 5.90 -17.08
CA VAL A 21 4.53 5.75 -16.54
C VAL A 21 4.41 5.54 -15.03
N MET A 22 4.90 4.41 -14.54
CA MET A 22 4.91 4.04 -13.12
C MET A 22 6.35 3.75 -12.72
N GLU A 23 6.91 4.57 -11.86
CA GLU A 23 8.31 4.46 -11.45
C GLU A 23 8.49 4.63 -9.95
N ASN A 24 9.51 3.98 -9.39
CA ASN A 24 9.95 4.13 -8.00
C ASN A 24 8.84 3.81 -6.99
N ILE A 25 8.19 2.64 -7.16
CA ILE A 25 7.06 2.22 -6.34
C ILE A 25 7.47 1.06 -5.42
N TYR A 26 7.17 1.21 -4.15
CA TYR A 26 7.21 0.16 -3.16
C TYR A 26 5.80 -0.09 -2.62
N ALA A 27 5.26 -1.28 -2.86
CA ALA A 27 3.92 -1.69 -2.43
C ALA A 27 3.99 -2.79 -1.36
N ASN A 28 3.39 -2.53 -0.21
CA ASN A 28 3.20 -3.50 0.87
C ASN A 28 1.69 -3.61 1.14
N ILE A 29 1.00 -4.34 0.30
CA ILE A 29 -0.46 -4.44 0.30
C ILE A 29 -0.85 -5.90 0.19
N ASP A 30 -1.57 -6.41 1.19
CA ASP A 30 -2.18 -7.74 1.12
C ASP A 30 -3.42 -7.69 0.23
N VAL A 31 -3.53 -8.61 -0.72
CA VAL A 31 -4.63 -8.62 -1.70
C VAL A 31 -5.33 -9.97 -1.70
N ASN A 32 -6.64 -9.95 -1.54
CA ASN A 32 -7.49 -11.14 -1.58
C ASN A 32 -8.63 -10.96 -2.59
N GLY A 33 -8.79 -11.92 -3.49
CA GLY A 33 -9.82 -11.91 -4.52
C GLY A 33 -9.90 -13.25 -5.24
N ALA A 34 -10.86 -13.37 -6.16
CA ALA A 34 -10.99 -14.57 -7.00
C ALA A 34 -9.94 -14.63 -8.11
N ASP A 35 -9.41 -13.49 -8.55
CA ASP A 35 -8.33 -13.34 -9.54
C ASP A 35 -7.62 -12.00 -9.31
N GLY A 36 -6.39 -11.85 -9.78
CA GLY A 36 -5.71 -10.56 -9.72
C GLY A 36 -4.22 -10.63 -9.49
N ALA A 37 -3.68 -9.52 -8.94
CA ALA A 37 -2.25 -9.40 -8.67
C ALA A 37 -1.95 -8.41 -7.53
N GLY A 38 -0.79 -8.56 -6.88
CA GLY A 38 -0.33 -7.69 -5.80
C GLY A 38 0.01 -6.25 -6.26
N PHE A 39 0.26 -6.04 -7.53
CA PHE A 39 0.55 -4.70 -8.07
C PHE A 39 -0.35 -4.35 -9.26
N LEU A 40 -0.31 -5.10 -10.38
CA LEU A 40 -0.99 -4.74 -11.61
C LEU A 40 -1.60 -5.96 -12.31
N VAL A 41 -2.86 -5.88 -12.70
CA VAL A 41 -3.57 -6.98 -13.38
C VAL A 41 -3.49 -6.86 -14.89
N ASN A 42 -3.78 -5.70 -15.46
CA ASN A 42 -3.84 -5.48 -16.91
C ASN A 42 -3.01 -4.28 -17.33
N SER A 43 -2.39 -4.40 -18.50
CA SER A 43 -1.64 -3.32 -19.15
C SER A 43 -2.09 -3.20 -20.59
N THR A 44 -2.52 -2.02 -21.02
CA THR A 44 -2.98 -1.75 -22.39
C THR A 44 -2.36 -0.47 -22.92
N GLY A 45 -2.07 -0.44 -24.23
CA GLY A 45 -1.33 0.67 -24.83
C GLY A 45 0.15 0.69 -24.46
N GLU A 46 0.80 1.82 -24.70
CA GLU A 46 2.22 1.99 -24.37
C GLU A 46 2.38 2.38 -22.90
N ASN A 47 3.02 1.51 -22.10
CA ASN A 47 3.27 1.74 -20.69
C ASN A 47 4.74 1.55 -20.35
N SER A 48 5.21 2.21 -19.30
CA SER A 48 6.54 2.03 -18.72
C SER A 48 6.42 1.76 -17.22
N TYR A 49 7.03 0.66 -16.77
CA TYR A 49 7.06 0.22 -15.37
C TYR A 49 8.49 0.01 -14.93
N LYS A 50 8.98 0.80 -13.98
CA LYS A 50 10.39 0.80 -13.57
C LYS A 50 10.59 0.93 -12.07
N ASN A 51 11.57 0.20 -11.52
CA ASN A 51 11.93 0.23 -10.10
C ASN A 51 10.71 -0.03 -9.19
N ILE A 52 10.09 -1.19 -9.37
CA ILE A 52 8.86 -1.57 -8.67
C ILE A 52 9.12 -2.76 -7.75
N CYS A 53 8.64 -2.69 -6.51
CA CYS A 53 8.71 -3.79 -5.56
C CYS A 53 7.33 -4.01 -4.93
N SER A 54 6.83 -5.25 -4.99
CA SER A 54 5.60 -5.69 -4.32
C SER A 54 5.90 -6.80 -3.32
N ILE A 55 5.51 -6.60 -2.05
CA ILE A 55 5.86 -7.50 -0.95
C ILE A 55 4.68 -8.03 -0.14
N GLY A 56 3.48 -7.53 -0.39
CA GLY A 56 2.28 -8.01 0.28
C GLY A 56 1.92 -9.44 -0.11
N ASN A 57 1.19 -10.14 0.75
CA ASN A 57 0.63 -11.45 0.45
C ASN A 57 -0.56 -11.30 -0.50
N VAL A 58 -0.73 -12.28 -1.37
CA VAL A 58 -1.90 -12.36 -2.24
C VAL A 58 -2.56 -13.73 -2.09
N ALA A 59 -3.81 -13.89 -2.50
CA ALA A 59 -4.46 -15.20 -2.50
C ALA A 59 -3.71 -16.19 -3.40
N GLU A 60 -3.76 -17.49 -3.08
CA GLU A 60 -2.97 -18.53 -3.74
C GLU A 60 -3.14 -18.59 -5.27
N ASN A 61 -4.29 -18.16 -5.76
CA ASN A 61 -4.64 -18.11 -7.19
C ASN A 61 -4.30 -16.77 -7.87
N MET A 62 -3.69 -15.83 -7.16
CA MET A 62 -3.32 -14.50 -7.64
C MET A 62 -1.80 -14.36 -7.85
N TYR A 63 -1.39 -13.46 -8.72
CA TYR A 63 0.03 -13.19 -8.98
C TYR A 63 0.64 -12.25 -7.93
N LYS A 64 1.85 -12.55 -7.46
CA LYS A 64 2.54 -11.75 -6.41
C LYS A 64 2.79 -10.30 -6.82
N LEU A 65 3.11 -10.06 -8.08
CA LEU A 65 3.34 -8.72 -8.60
C LEU A 65 2.37 -8.40 -9.74
N ALA A 66 2.45 -9.10 -10.85
CA ALA A 66 1.63 -8.82 -12.03
C ALA A 66 1.38 -10.08 -12.85
N LYS A 67 0.36 -10.07 -13.70
CA LYS A 67 0.12 -11.14 -14.67
C LYS A 67 1.26 -11.22 -15.69
N THR A 68 1.41 -12.38 -16.32
CA THR A 68 2.62 -12.84 -17.03
C THR A 68 3.00 -12.11 -18.31
N ASP A 69 2.12 -11.32 -18.88
CA ASP A 69 2.31 -10.59 -20.14
C ASP A 69 2.75 -9.13 -19.96
N ILE A 70 2.93 -8.71 -18.70
CA ILE A 70 3.34 -7.35 -18.37
C ILE A 70 4.87 -7.31 -18.19
N THR A 71 5.54 -6.43 -18.94
CA THR A 71 7.00 -6.27 -18.90
C THR A 71 7.41 -5.10 -18.00
N PHE A 72 8.40 -5.33 -17.18
CA PHE A 72 8.96 -4.37 -16.23
C PHE A 72 10.44 -4.13 -16.49
N THR A 73 10.91 -2.98 -16.05
CA THR A 73 12.34 -2.72 -15.90
C THR A 73 12.67 -2.66 -14.42
N ASN A 74 13.44 -3.65 -13.92
CA ASN A 74 13.89 -3.70 -12.53
C ASN A 74 12.74 -3.83 -11.52
N ALA A 75 11.98 -4.94 -11.57
CA ALA A 75 10.90 -5.22 -10.65
C ALA A 75 11.19 -6.43 -9.74
N TYR A 76 10.61 -6.40 -8.54
CA TYR A 76 10.84 -7.42 -7.51
C TYR A 76 9.55 -7.83 -6.82
N GLU A 77 9.44 -9.14 -6.54
CA GLU A 77 8.41 -9.73 -5.68
C GLU A 77 9.05 -10.47 -4.50
N LEU A 78 8.35 -10.55 -3.37
CA LEU A 78 8.85 -11.28 -2.21
C LEU A 78 8.70 -12.79 -2.39
N SER A 79 9.78 -13.55 -2.21
CA SER A 79 9.76 -15.03 -2.30
C SER A 79 8.84 -15.67 -1.27
N ALA A 80 8.86 -15.14 -0.03
CA ALA A 80 8.09 -15.65 1.10
C ALA A 80 6.60 -15.20 1.10
N ALA A 81 6.18 -14.32 0.19
CA ALA A 81 4.77 -13.95 0.05
C ALA A 81 3.98 -15.12 -0.56
N ASP A 82 2.71 -15.26 -0.16
CA ASP A 82 1.78 -16.20 -0.77
C ASP A 82 1.41 -15.76 -2.20
N GLY A 83 0.92 -16.70 -3.01
CA GLY A 83 0.47 -16.45 -4.38
C GLY A 83 1.38 -17.02 -5.46
N ILE A 84 0.95 -16.85 -6.71
CA ILE A 84 1.66 -17.30 -7.90
C ILE A 84 2.81 -16.35 -8.21
N SER A 85 4.01 -16.89 -8.40
CA SER A 85 5.16 -16.06 -8.80
C SER A 85 4.94 -15.40 -10.16
N SER A 86 5.23 -14.11 -10.24
CA SER A 86 5.29 -13.33 -11.49
C SER A 86 6.71 -13.30 -12.06
N ALA A 87 7.68 -13.90 -11.35
CA ALA A 87 9.08 -13.86 -11.74
C ALA A 87 9.30 -14.63 -13.05
N ALA A 88 9.76 -13.89 -14.06
CA ALA A 88 10.21 -14.43 -15.33
C ALA A 88 11.25 -13.48 -15.92
N GLU A 89 12.35 -14.04 -16.48
CA GLU A 89 13.41 -13.24 -17.08
C GLU A 89 12.87 -12.35 -18.20
N ALA A 90 11.97 -12.89 -19.02
CA ALA A 90 11.38 -12.19 -20.15
C ALA A 90 10.54 -10.96 -19.75
N ASN A 91 9.96 -10.94 -18.56
CA ASN A 91 9.13 -9.83 -18.08
C ASN A 91 9.84 -8.90 -17.08
N GLY A 92 11.12 -9.14 -16.78
CA GLY A 92 11.94 -8.27 -15.92
C GLY A 92 11.59 -8.30 -14.43
N VAL A 93 10.84 -9.32 -13.97
CA VAL A 93 10.50 -9.52 -12.56
C VAL A 93 11.44 -10.53 -11.91
N LYS A 94 11.98 -10.21 -10.76
CA LYS A 94 12.85 -11.08 -9.95
C LYS A 94 12.25 -11.33 -8.58
N THR A 95 12.51 -12.51 -8.03
CA THR A 95 12.15 -12.86 -6.66
C THR A 95 13.26 -12.43 -5.69
N ILE A 96 12.87 -11.90 -4.53
CA ILE A 96 13.80 -11.47 -3.49
C ILE A 96 13.39 -12.04 -2.12
N GLY A 97 14.37 -12.39 -1.28
CA GLY A 97 14.16 -12.81 0.11
C GLY A 97 14.16 -11.61 1.08
N LYS A 98 13.60 -11.82 2.28
CA LYS A 98 13.54 -10.76 3.30
C LYS A 98 14.91 -10.33 3.82
N GLU A 99 15.87 -11.25 3.85
CA GLU A 99 17.24 -11.05 4.31
C GLU A 99 18.04 -10.04 3.49
N VAL A 100 17.62 -9.76 2.26
CA VAL A 100 18.30 -8.80 1.38
C VAL A 100 17.69 -7.40 1.41
N TRP A 101 16.72 -7.16 2.28
CA TRP A 101 16.04 -5.87 2.41
C TRP A 101 16.84 -4.93 3.29
N THR A 102 17.89 -4.41 2.71
CA THR A 102 18.80 -3.45 3.32
C THR A 102 18.69 -2.12 2.61
N LYS A 103 19.27 -1.07 3.18
CA LYS A 103 19.42 0.22 2.51
C LYS A 103 20.03 0.06 1.11
N ALA A 104 21.07 -0.77 0.97
CA ALA A 104 21.72 -1.04 -0.30
C ALA A 104 20.75 -1.65 -1.34
N PHE A 105 19.83 -2.52 -0.92
CA PHE A 105 18.80 -3.02 -1.82
C PHE A 105 17.95 -1.90 -2.38
N TYR A 106 17.47 -0.98 -1.57
CA TYR A 106 16.61 0.11 -2.01
C TYR A 106 17.34 1.12 -2.89
N THR A 107 18.58 1.44 -2.57
CA THR A 107 19.35 2.48 -3.30
C THR A 107 20.04 1.96 -4.55
N GLU A 108 20.68 0.79 -4.49
CA GLU A 108 21.55 0.27 -5.54
C GLU A 108 20.84 -0.74 -6.44
N THR A 109 19.98 -1.57 -5.86
CA THR A 109 19.32 -2.67 -6.57
C THR A 109 17.95 -2.24 -7.10
N LEU A 110 17.04 -1.81 -6.23
CA LEU A 110 15.71 -1.33 -6.62
C LEU A 110 15.76 0.09 -7.20
N LYS A 111 16.78 0.87 -6.85
CA LYS A 111 17.05 2.24 -7.34
C LYS A 111 15.89 3.18 -7.07
N LEU A 112 15.32 3.12 -5.85
CA LEU A 112 14.34 4.11 -5.43
C LEU A 112 14.96 5.51 -5.43
N ASP A 113 14.17 6.49 -5.83
CA ASP A 113 14.58 7.89 -5.78
C ASP A 113 14.69 8.36 -4.32
N ILE A 114 15.93 8.51 -3.84
CA ILE A 114 16.22 8.93 -2.47
C ILE A 114 15.83 10.39 -2.17
N SER A 115 15.47 11.17 -3.17
CA SER A 115 14.88 12.51 -2.93
C SER A 115 13.45 12.40 -2.41
N VAL A 116 12.75 11.32 -2.75
CA VAL A 116 11.36 11.02 -2.39
C VAL A 116 11.27 10.00 -1.25
N TRP A 117 12.16 8.98 -1.27
CA TRP A 117 12.12 7.89 -0.31
C TRP A 117 13.15 8.06 0.82
N ASP A 118 12.71 7.93 2.07
CA ASP A 118 13.57 7.72 3.23
C ASP A 118 13.90 6.23 3.35
N VAL A 119 15.14 5.90 3.05
CA VAL A 119 15.66 4.53 3.13
C VAL A 119 16.63 4.35 4.31
N GLU A 120 16.98 5.42 5.04
CA GLU A 120 17.93 5.36 6.14
C GLU A 120 17.42 4.50 7.30
N ASN A 121 16.11 4.55 7.54
CA ASN A 121 15.47 3.78 8.59
C ASN A 121 14.82 2.49 8.08
N ALA A 122 15.02 2.12 6.81
CA ALA A 122 14.37 0.97 6.20
C ALA A 122 14.74 -0.36 6.90
N GLU A 123 15.99 -0.51 7.36
CA GLU A 123 16.45 -1.71 8.09
C GLU A 123 15.74 -1.86 9.44
N THR A 124 15.51 -0.76 10.14
CA THR A 124 14.82 -0.77 11.45
C THR A 124 13.31 -0.96 11.28
N ASN A 125 12.72 -0.31 10.29
CA ASN A 125 11.29 -0.36 10.03
C ASN A 125 10.87 -1.61 9.23
N GLY A 126 11.82 -2.27 8.55
CA GLY A 126 11.57 -3.36 7.61
C GLY A 126 11.02 -2.89 6.25
N TYR A 127 10.92 -1.58 6.00
CA TYR A 127 10.43 -0.98 4.76
C TYR A 127 10.86 0.49 4.64
N PRO A 128 10.99 1.04 3.41
CA PRO A 128 11.25 2.45 3.19
C PRO A 128 9.99 3.29 3.43
N LEU A 129 10.15 4.55 3.80
CA LEU A 129 9.07 5.51 3.98
C LEU A 129 9.15 6.62 2.94
N LEU A 130 8.02 7.22 2.57
CA LEU A 130 8.01 8.45 1.80
C LEU A 130 8.46 9.62 2.69
N LYS A 131 9.40 10.44 2.23
CA LYS A 131 9.94 11.56 3.01
C LYS A 131 8.87 12.59 3.40
N GLU A 132 7.90 12.84 2.53
CA GLU A 132 6.79 13.74 2.84
C GLU A 132 5.87 13.23 3.95
N PHE A 133 5.80 11.90 4.15
CA PHE A 133 5.10 11.30 5.29
C PHE A 133 5.97 11.20 6.54
N ASN A 134 7.30 11.35 6.38
CA ASN A 134 8.25 11.39 7.49
C ASN A 134 8.44 12.82 8.03
N VAL A 135 7.83 13.83 7.42
CA VAL A 135 7.68 15.14 8.04
C VAL A 135 6.80 14.93 9.25
N ASN A 136 7.45 14.78 10.44
CA ASN A 136 6.80 14.89 11.74
C ASN A 136 5.28 15.03 11.56
N LEU A 137 4.58 13.93 11.34
CA LEU A 137 3.17 13.92 11.59
C LEU A 137 3.10 14.07 13.11
N SER A 138 3.27 15.31 13.55
CA SER A 138 2.62 15.76 14.77
C SER A 138 1.24 15.18 14.63
N PRO A 139 0.85 14.23 15.48
CA PRO A 139 -0.36 13.45 15.25
C PRO A 139 -1.42 14.46 14.89
N MET A 140 -1.97 14.32 13.68
CA MET A 140 -2.86 15.29 13.08
C MET A 140 -3.95 15.59 14.10
N THR A 141 -3.91 16.79 14.66
CA THR A 141 -4.90 17.18 15.68
C THR A 141 -6.18 17.46 14.93
N VAL A 142 -7.14 16.58 15.11
CA VAL A 142 -8.48 16.73 14.54
C VAL A 142 -9.38 17.34 15.59
N GLU A 143 -9.94 18.50 15.28
CA GLU A 143 -10.93 19.12 16.14
C GLU A 143 -12.29 18.43 16.01
N ILE A 144 -12.87 18.11 17.15
CA ILE A 144 -14.23 17.59 17.28
C ILE A 144 -15.09 18.76 17.77
N GLN A 145 -15.90 19.29 16.87
CA GLN A 145 -16.73 20.49 17.13
C GLN A 145 -18.22 20.18 17.18
N LYS A 146 -18.63 19.04 16.65
CA LYS A 146 -20.01 18.59 16.59
C LYS A 146 -20.08 17.07 16.68
N PRO A 147 -21.21 16.47 17.09
CA PRO A 147 -21.35 15.05 17.30
C PRO A 147 -20.93 14.17 16.10
N GLN A 148 -21.21 14.61 14.87
CA GLN A 148 -20.85 13.88 13.65
C GLN A 148 -19.34 13.76 13.45
N ASP A 149 -18.55 14.63 14.05
CA ASP A 149 -17.09 14.59 13.96
C ASP A 149 -16.47 13.39 14.67
N ILE A 150 -17.23 12.73 15.58
CA ILE A 150 -16.80 11.49 16.25
C ILE A 150 -16.47 10.37 15.24
N ARG A 151 -17.12 10.34 14.09
CA ARG A 151 -16.81 9.39 13.01
C ARG A 151 -15.37 9.53 12.48
N LYS A 152 -14.69 10.65 12.75
CA LYS A 152 -13.27 10.84 12.40
C LYS A 152 -12.34 9.99 13.26
N LEU A 153 -12.75 9.62 14.49
CA LEU A 153 -11.97 8.76 15.39
C LEU A 153 -11.67 7.40 14.75
N ASN A 154 -12.67 6.80 14.11
CA ASN A 154 -12.52 5.49 13.48
C ASN A 154 -11.66 5.52 12.20
N LYS A 155 -11.59 6.68 11.54
CA LYS A 155 -10.81 6.85 10.30
C LYS A 155 -9.33 7.15 10.53
N LEU A 156 -8.98 7.60 11.74
CA LEU A 156 -7.63 8.03 12.09
C LEU A 156 -7.25 7.51 13.49
N PRO A 157 -7.11 6.18 13.68
CA PRO A 157 -6.96 5.57 15.01
C PRO A 157 -5.72 6.05 15.78
N GLU A 158 -4.71 6.61 15.10
CA GLU A 158 -3.50 7.17 15.71
C GLU A 158 -3.51 8.71 15.78
N GLY A 159 -4.62 9.36 15.39
CA GLY A 159 -4.78 10.81 15.44
C GLY A 159 -4.89 11.33 16.88
N ARG A 160 -4.49 12.58 17.10
CA ARG A 160 -4.87 13.34 18.30
C ARG A 160 -6.18 14.05 18.04
N PHE A 161 -7.11 13.90 18.97
CA PHE A 161 -8.42 14.52 18.87
C PHE A 161 -8.58 15.53 20.01
N THR A 162 -9.06 16.72 19.69
CA THR A 162 -9.36 17.76 20.67
C THR A 162 -10.82 18.12 20.53
N ILE A 163 -11.58 17.96 21.62
CA ILE A 163 -12.97 18.44 21.68
C ILE A 163 -12.89 19.94 21.99
N THR A 164 -13.37 20.75 21.04
CA THR A 164 -13.29 22.23 21.12
C THR A 164 -14.66 22.89 21.29
N ALA A 165 -15.72 22.10 21.41
CA ALA A 165 -17.08 22.56 21.65
C ALA A 165 -17.83 21.62 22.58
N ASP A 166 -18.88 22.12 23.24
CA ASP A 166 -19.82 21.25 23.95
C ASP A 166 -20.60 20.42 22.92
N LEU A 167 -20.50 19.09 23.04
CA LEU A 167 -21.15 18.17 22.11
C LEU A 167 -22.52 17.77 22.66
N ASP A 168 -23.57 18.22 22.00
CA ASP A 168 -24.95 17.83 22.32
C ASP A 168 -25.34 16.58 21.49
N PHE A 169 -25.56 15.46 22.19
CA PHE A 169 -25.98 14.18 21.61
C PHE A 169 -27.46 13.90 21.82
N THR A 170 -28.24 14.86 22.30
CA THR A 170 -29.66 14.63 22.62
C THR A 170 -30.52 14.23 21.42
N GLU A 171 -30.10 14.61 20.21
CA GLU A 171 -30.76 14.22 18.97
C GLU A 171 -30.31 12.84 18.43
N TYR A 172 -29.28 12.22 19.07
CA TYR A 172 -28.73 10.94 18.64
C TYR A 172 -29.17 9.84 19.60
N GLY A 173 -29.76 8.77 19.08
CA GLY A 173 -30.07 7.56 19.87
C GLY A 173 -28.78 6.87 20.35
N ALA A 174 -28.82 6.23 21.51
CA ALA A 174 -27.69 5.50 22.09
C ALA A 174 -27.13 4.44 21.13
N ALA A 175 -27.92 3.84 20.26
CA ALA A 175 -27.51 2.89 19.23
C ALA A 175 -26.64 3.55 18.14
N GLU A 176 -26.99 4.76 17.69
CA GLU A 176 -26.22 5.51 16.69
C GLU A 176 -24.83 5.90 17.18
N ILE A 177 -24.70 6.20 18.48
CA ILE A 177 -23.39 6.53 19.08
C ILE A 177 -22.52 5.27 19.15
N THR A 178 -23.10 4.13 19.48
CA THR A 178 -22.39 2.86 19.67
C THR A 178 -21.93 2.26 18.33
N GLU A 179 -22.75 2.30 17.29
CA GLU A 179 -22.37 1.84 15.94
C GLU A 179 -21.25 2.67 15.33
N ASN A 180 -21.19 3.97 15.62
CA ASN A 180 -20.15 4.86 15.08
C ASN A 180 -18.80 4.80 15.82
N ILE A 181 -18.74 4.15 16.99
CA ILE A 181 -17.50 3.95 17.77
C ILE A 181 -16.95 2.52 17.59
N ALA A 182 -17.78 1.56 17.16
CA ALA A 182 -17.44 0.15 17.08
C ALA A 182 -16.97 -0.34 15.70
N GLU A 183 -17.06 0.47 14.66
CA GLU A 183 -16.50 0.20 13.32
C GLU A 183 -15.15 0.92 13.13
#